data_c8d8ff48151893b76264997977a564c1
#
_entry.id   c8d8ff48151893b76264997977a564c1
#
_cell.length_a   1.000
_cell.length_b   1.000
_cell.length_c   1.000
_cell.angle_alpha   90.00
_cell.angle_beta   90.00
_cell.angle_gamma   90.00
#
_symmetry.space_group_name_H-M   'P 1'
#
loop_
_entity.id
_entity.type
_entity.pdbx_description
1 polymer ?
#
loop_
_entity_poly.entity_id
_entity_poly.type
_entity_poly.pdbx_seq_one_letter_code
_entity_poly.pdbx_strand_id
1 'polypeptide(L)'
;RPVYVGNPDIVAPRESGFSTEPGAFAHRLADRTGVSPQFFGKPFSNIFDLAFARLDNSDSARVVMVGDSLHTDILGGHVAEVKTALISNFGFFSGSDVTKAISVSGIQPDFILDQP
;
A
#
# COMPACT_ATOMS: atom_id res chain seq x y z
N ARG A 1 12.58 3.20 23.96
CA ARG A 1 13.27 2.51 22.86
C ARG A 1 12.51 2.74 21.57
N PRO A 2 13.18 2.89 20.42
CA PRO A 2 12.51 3.02 19.14
C PRO A 2 11.74 1.74 18.78
N VAL A 3 10.61 1.91 18.10
CA VAL A 3 9.80 0.80 17.57
C VAL A 3 9.79 0.92 16.04
N TYR A 4 10.28 -0.11 15.36
CA TYR A 4 10.32 -0.18 13.90
C TYR A 4 9.30 -1.21 13.43
N VAL A 5 8.53 -0.87 12.41
CA VAL A 5 7.45 -1.69 11.86
C VAL A 5 7.73 -1.93 10.38
N GLY A 6 8.19 -3.13 10.04
CA GLY A 6 8.59 -3.50 8.68
C GLY A 6 7.43 -3.85 7.74
N ASN A 7 6.23 -4.05 8.29
CA ASN A 7 5.00 -4.22 7.51
C ASN A 7 3.90 -3.33 8.12
N PRO A 8 3.54 -2.22 7.45
CA PRO A 8 2.51 -1.30 7.95
C PRO A 8 1.07 -1.77 7.74
N ASP A 9 0.85 -2.87 7.02
CA ASP A 9 -0.49 -3.36 6.73
C ASP A 9 -1.30 -3.60 8.01
N ILE A 10 -2.55 -3.19 8.00
CA ILE A 10 -3.51 -3.41 9.10
C ILE A 10 -4.13 -4.80 8.98
N VAL A 11 -4.50 -5.17 7.76
CA VAL A 11 -5.07 -6.47 7.40
C VAL A 11 -4.52 -6.94 6.07
N ALA A 12 -4.54 -8.25 5.85
CA ALA A 12 -4.23 -8.85 4.55
C ALA A 12 -5.29 -9.90 4.18
N PRO A 13 -5.66 -10.02 2.89
CA PRO A 13 -6.60 -11.02 2.42
C PRO A 13 -6.04 -12.44 2.59
N ARG A 14 -6.92 -13.37 2.94
CA ARG A 14 -6.66 -14.81 3.07
C ARG A 14 -7.79 -15.58 2.39
N GLU A 15 -7.63 -16.87 2.21
CA GLU A 15 -8.67 -17.73 1.63
C GLU A 15 -10.01 -17.64 2.39
N SER A 16 -9.96 -17.44 3.71
CA SER A 16 -11.13 -17.32 4.58
C SER A 16 -11.18 -15.97 5.31
N GLY A 17 -11.24 -14.84 4.57
CA GLY A 17 -11.38 -13.51 5.15
C GLY A 17 -10.06 -12.76 5.26
N PHE A 18 -9.80 -12.08 6.39
CA PHE A 18 -8.64 -11.23 6.59
C PHE A 18 -7.84 -11.64 7.82
N SER A 19 -6.51 -11.61 7.72
CA SER A 19 -5.61 -11.66 8.88
C SER A 19 -5.30 -10.26 9.40
N THR A 20 -5.06 -10.17 10.71
CA THR A 20 -4.52 -8.96 11.33
C THR A 20 -3.00 -8.94 11.13
N GLU A 21 -2.49 -7.83 10.62
CA GLU A 21 -1.10 -7.68 10.23
C GLU A 21 -0.31 -6.80 11.24
N PRO A 22 1.03 -6.77 11.16
CA PRO A 22 1.89 -6.06 12.11
C PRO A 22 1.53 -4.59 12.34
N GLY A 23 1.07 -3.88 11.32
CA GLY A 23 0.63 -2.48 11.45
C GLY A 23 -0.47 -2.28 12.48
N ALA A 24 -1.45 -3.19 12.55
CA ALA A 24 -2.53 -3.11 13.54
C ALA A 24 -2.00 -3.21 14.98
N PHE A 25 -1.01 -4.06 15.21
CA PHE A 25 -0.39 -4.21 16.53
C PHE A 25 0.44 -2.98 16.90
N ALA A 26 1.14 -2.39 15.92
CA ALA A 26 1.93 -1.18 16.11
C ALA A 26 1.05 0.01 16.50
N HIS A 27 -0.09 0.20 15.84
CA HIS A 27 -1.05 1.24 16.20
C HIS A 27 -1.62 1.03 17.61
N ARG A 28 -2.00 -0.20 17.97
CA ARG A 28 -2.46 -0.51 19.33
C ARG A 28 -1.39 -0.25 20.39
N LEU A 29 -0.13 -0.51 20.07
CA LEU A 29 0.98 -0.20 20.97
C LEU A 29 1.13 1.31 21.15
N ALA A 30 1.09 2.08 20.05
CA ALA A 30 1.13 3.53 20.08
C ALA A 30 0.01 4.11 20.98
N ASP A 31 -1.23 3.67 20.76
CA ASP A 31 -2.40 4.12 21.51
C ASP A 31 -2.29 3.85 23.01
N ARG A 32 -1.69 2.72 23.38
CA ARG A 32 -1.58 2.32 24.80
C ARG A 32 -0.40 2.91 25.53
N THR A 33 0.66 3.25 24.82
CA THR A 33 1.94 3.61 25.45
C THR A 33 2.43 5.01 25.11
N GLY A 34 1.81 5.68 24.13
CA GLY A 34 2.25 6.97 23.59
C GLY A 34 3.56 6.89 22.78
N VAL A 35 4.09 5.70 22.49
CA VAL A 35 5.24 5.54 21.63
C VAL A 35 4.87 5.89 20.19
N SER A 36 5.81 6.45 19.43
CA SER A 36 5.64 6.72 17.99
C SER A 36 6.40 5.67 17.16
N PRO A 37 5.73 4.67 16.60
CA PRO A 37 6.37 3.69 15.74
C PRO A 37 6.86 4.34 14.44
N GLN A 38 7.99 3.87 13.92
CA GLN A 38 8.48 4.20 12.59
C GLN A 38 8.09 3.09 11.63
N PHE A 39 7.28 3.42 10.63
CA PHE A 39 6.78 2.46 9.65
C PHE A 39 7.67 2.42 8.41
N PHE A 40 7.88 1.21 7.89
CA PHE A 40 8.61 0.91 6.67
C PHE A 40 7.76 0.02 5.77
N GLY A 41 7.85 0.25 4.47
CA GLY A 41 7.01 -0.42 3.48
C GLY A 41 5.91 0.48 2.94
N LYS A 42 5.12 -0.04 2.00
CA LYS A 42 4.02 0.74 1.35
C LYS A 42 2.96 1.16 2.38
N PRO A 43 2.43 2.38 2.31
CA PRO A 43 2.61 3.44 1.30
C PRO A 43 3.76 4.42 1.59
N PHE A 44 4.61 4.15 2.57
CA PHE A 44 5.67 5.07 2.99
C PHE A 44 6.79 5.18 1.94
N SER A 45 7.37 6.39 1.77
CA SER A 45 8.33 6.68 0.71
C SER A 45 9.61 5.83 0.77
N ASN A 46 10.03 5.45 1.97
CA ASN A 46 11.30 4.75 2.19
C ASN A 46 11.47 3.47 1.36
N ILE A 47 10.40 2.71 1.09
CA ILE A 47 10.48 1.50 0.25
C ILE A 47 10.63 1.87 -1.23
N PHE A 48 9.99 2.95 -1.68
CA PHE A 48 10.11 3.43 -3.05
C PHE A 48 11.48 4.04 -3.30
N ASP A 49 12.02 4.83 -2.35
CA ASP A 49 13.38 5.38 -2.42
C ASP A 49 14.42 4.26 -2.57
N LEU A 50 14.26 3.17 -1.79
CA LEU A 50 15.12 2.00 -1.88
C LEU A 50 14.99 1.27 -3.23
N ALA A 51 13.77 1.17 -3.76
CA ALA A 51 13.52 0.56 -5.07
C ALA A 51 14.16 1.39 -6.19
N PHE A 52 13.93 2.71 -6.18
CA PHE A 52 14.49 3.61 -7.21
C PHE A 52 16.02 3.67 -7.17
N ALA A 53 16.63 3.58 -6.00
CA ALA A 53 18.08 3.48 -5.86
C ALA A 53 18.69 2.22 -6.55
N ARG A 54 17.85 1.24 -6.87
CA ARG A 54 18.22 -0.01 -7.58
C ARG A 54 17.91 0.04 -9.09
N LEU A 55 17.17 1.04 -9.52
CA LEU A 55 16.82 1.24 -10.94
C LEU A 55 17.80 2.25 -11.55
N ASP A 56 18.67 1.78 -12.44
CA ASP A 56 19.62 2.66 -13.14
C ASP A 56 18.87 3.68 -13.99
N ASN A 57 19.04 4.98 -13.68
CA ASN A 57 18.49 6.12 -14.44
C ASN A 57 17.00 6.04 -14.77
N SER A 58 16.18 5.49 -13.86
CA SER A 58 14.76 5.42 -14.10
C SER A 58 14.10 6.81 -14.01
N ASP A 59 13.57 7.23 -15.14
CA ASP A 59 12.60 8.33 -15.18
C ASP A 59 11.30 7.85 -14.51
N SER A 60 10.87 8.52 -13.45
CA SER A 60 9.63 8.16 -12.72
C SER A 60 8.40 8.13 -13.65
N ALA A 61 8.40 8.94 -14.72
CA ALA A 61 7.36 8.93 -15.75
C ALA A 61 7.25 7.60 -16.52
N ARG A 62 8.27 6.75 -16.45
CA ARG A 62 8.30 5.42 -17.08
C ARG A 62 8.06 4.27 -16.11
N VAL A 63 7.79 4.60 -14.85
CA VAL A 63 7.52 3.61 -13.79
C VAL A 63 6.03 3.57 -13.50
N VAL A 64 5.51 2.38 -13.35
CA VAL A 64 4.11 2.13 -12.93
C VAL A 64 4.14 1.26 -11.69
N MET A 65 3.48 1.73 -10.62
CA MET A 65 3.19 0.90 -9.44
C MET A 65 1.94 0.08 -9.74
N VAL A 66 2.08 -1.24 -9.75
CA VAL A 66 0.97 -2.19 -9.96
C VAL A 66 0.66 -2.89 -8.65
N GLY A 67 -0.60 -2.91 -8.24
CA GLY A 67 -1.00 -3.60 -7.02
C GLY A 67 -2.51 -3.70 -6.87
N ASP A 68 -2.94 -4.37 -5.80
CA ASP A 68 -4.34 -4.69 -5.53
C ASP A 68 -4.95 -3.90 -4.36
N SER A 69 -4.20 -2.95 -3.79
CA SER A 69 -4.65 -2.18 -2.63
C SER A 69 -4.57 -0.68 -2.86
N LEU A 70 -5.67 0.04 -2.58
CA LEU A 70 -5.71 1.50 -2.67
C LEU A 70 -4.80 2.18 -1.66
N HIS A 71 -4.84 1.75 -0.39
CA HIS A 71 -4.15 2.43 0.71
C HIS A 71 -2.66 2.11 0.82
N THR A 72 -2.17 1.08 0.17
CA THR A 72 -0.76 0.72 0.17
C THR A 72 -0.12 0.91 -1.20
N ASP A 73 -0.64 0.25 -2.24
CA ASP A 73 -0.03 0.27 -3.57
C ASP A 73 -0.29 1.58 -4.30
N ILE A 74 -1.57 1.95 -4.43
CA ILE A 74 -1.93 3.14 -5.21
C ILE A 74 -1.53 4.42 -4.50
N LEU A 75 -1.83 4.53 -3.20
CA LEU A 75 -1.38 5.67 -2.39
C LEU A 75 0.14 5.77 -2.36
N GLY A 76 0.84 4.65 -2.20
CA GLY A 76 2.30 4.61 -2.23
C GLY A 76 2.88 5.06 -3.58
N GLY A 77 2.29 4.62 -4.69
CA GLY A 77 2.65 5.07 -6.03
C GLY A 77 2.45 6.58 -6.22
N HIS A 78 1.36 7.14 -5.69
CA HIS A 78 1.14 8.59 -5.69
C HIS A 78 2.19 9.34 -4.87
N VAL A 79 2.53 8.86 -3.67
CA VAL A 79 3.57 9.46 -2.82
C VAL A 79 4.94 9.39 -3.51
N ALA A 80 5.20 8.34 -4.27
CA ALA A 80 6.43 8.17 -5.04
C ALA A 80 6.41 8.90 -6.40
N GLU A 81 5.32 9.62 -6.73
CA GLU A 81 5.15 10.36 -7.98
C GLU A 81 5.30 9.49 -9.24
N VAL A 82 4.80 8.25 -9.17
CA VAL A 82 4.76 7.33 -10.33
C VAL A 82 3.33 7.06 -10.76
N LYS A 83 3.15 6.56 -11.97
CA LYS A 83 1.85 6.06 -12.43
C LYS A 83 1.39 4.86 -11.62
N THR A 84 0.08 4.67 -11.51
CA THR A 84 -0.52 3.62 -10.69
C THR A 84 -1.53 2.78 -11.48
N ALA A 85 -1.49 1.47 -11.30
CA ALA A 85 -2.44 0.53 -11.88
C ALA A 85 -3.03 -0.38 -10.80
N LEU A 86 -4.33 -0.28 -10.59
CA LEU A 86 -5.06 -1.11 -9.62
C LEU A 86 -5.54 -2.39 -10.28
N ILE A 87 -5.26 -3.53 -9.68
CA ILE A 87 -5.82 -4.83 -10.08
C ILE A 87 -7.15 -5.03 -9.37
N SER A 88 -8.25 -5.15 -10.12
CA SER A 88 -9.61 -5.13 -9.59
C SER A 88 -10.19 -6.51 -9.27
N ASN A 89 -9.85 -7.54 -10.04
CA ASN A 89 -10.43 -8.89 -9.88
C ASN A 89 -9.50 -9.88 -9.18
N PHE A 90 -8.43 -9.41 -8.56
CA PHE A 90 -7.45 -10.24 -7.85
C PHE A 90 -7.12 -9.60 -6.51
N GLY A 91 -6.69 -10.42 -5.54
CA GLY A 91 -6.22 -9.92 -4.24
C GLY A 91 -7.32 -9.25 -3.42
N PHE A 92 -7.04 -8.04 -2.96
CA PHE A 92 -7.87 -7.32 -1.98
C PHE A 92 -9.30 -7.05 -2.45
N PHE A 93 -9.49 -6.76 -3.75
CA PHE A 93 -10.79 -6.42 -4.32
C PHE A 93 -11.49 -7.57 -5.05
N SER A 94 -10.96 -8.78 -4.98
CA SER A 94 -11.60 -9.95 -5.61
C SER A 94 -13.07 -10.07 -5.17
N GLY A 95 -13.99 -9.98 -6.13
CA GLY A 95 -15.43 -10.03 -5.89
C GLY A 95 -16.05 -8.78 -5.24
N SER A 96 -15.32 -7.67 -5.16
CA SER A 96 -15.77 -6.41 -4.54
C SER A 96 -15.97 -5.28 -5.55
N ASP A 97 -16.75 -4.27 -5.17
CA ASP A 97 -16.96 -3.07 -5.98
C ASP A 97 -15.81 -2.08 -5.80
N VAL A 98 -14.86 -2.12 -6.73
CA VAL A 98 -13.71 -1.21 -6.79
C VAL A 98 -14.13 0.24 -6.94
N THR A 99 -15.18 0.53 -7.73
CA THR A 99 -15.64 1.90 -7.97
C THR A 99 -16.09 2.56 -6.69
N LYS A 100 -16.83 1.83 -5.86
CA LYS A 100 -17.26 2.30 -4.55
C LYS A 100 -16.08 2.54 -3.62
N ALA A 101 -15.11 1.64 -3.58
CA ALA A 101 -13.92 1.78 -2.74
C ALA A 101 -13.09 3.01 -3.12
N ILE A 102 -12.90 3.27 -4.42
CA ILE A 102 -12.23 4.47 -4.94
C ILE A 102 -12.99 5.73 -4.50
N SER A 103 -14.31 5.75 -4.68
CA SER A 103 -15.15 6.90 -4.31
C SER A 103 -15.07 7.22 -2.81
N VAL A 104 -15.09 6.19 -1.96
CA VAL A 104 -15.03 6.35 -0.49
C VAL A 104 -13.65 6.78 -0.02
N SER A 105 -12.59 6.19 -0.58
CA SER A 105 -11.22 6.51 -0.17
C SER A 105 -10.70 7.83 -0.74
N GLY A 106 -11.21 8.25 -1.90
CA GLY A 106 -10.66 9.36 -2.68
C GLY A 106 -9.31 9.06 -3.35
N ILE A 107 -8.84 7.80 -3.28
CA ILE A 107 -7.58 7.37 -3.89
C ILE A 107 -7.87 6.87 -5.30
N GLN A 108 -7.53 7.67 -6.31
CA GLN A 108 -7.83 7.40 -7.71
C GLN A 108 -6.62 6.82 -8.44
N PRO A 109 -6.63 5.53 -8.86
CA PRO A 109 -5.57 4.98 -9.70
C PRO A 109 -5.57 5.61 -11.10
N ASP A 110 -4.39 5.67 -11.77
CA ASP A 110 -4.32 6.10 -13.17
C ASP A 110 -4.95 5.06 -14.10
N PHE A 111 -4.79 3.77 -13.78
CA PHE A 111 -5.33 2.66 -14.55
C PHE A 111 -6.03 1.65 -13.64
N ILE A 112 -7.05 0.99 -14.18
CA ILE A 112 -7.70 -0.16 -13.55
C ILE A 112 -7.60 -1.33 -14.52
N LEU A 113 -7.05 -2.45 -14.04
CA LEU A 113 -6.86 -3.67 -14.79
C LEU A 113 -7.62 -4.81 -14.12
N ASP A 114 -8.21 -5.67 -14.92
CA ASP A 114 -8.96 -6.82 -14.36
C ASP A 114 -8.04 -7.89 -13.80
N GLN A 115 -6.87 -8.08 -14.42
CA GLN A 115 -5.89 -9.11 -14.06
C GLN A 115 -4.46 -8.55 -14.17
N PRO A 116 -3.51 -9.15 -13.45
CA PRO A 116 -2.10 -8.79 -13.54
C PRO A 116 -1.52 -9.06 -14.92
#